data_75fa237e7a79c6d64ddfe1d796497ff9
#
_entry.id   75fa237e7a79c6d64ddfe1d796497ff9
#
_cell.length_a   1.000
_cell.length_b   1.000
_cell.length_c   1.000
_cell.angle_alpha   90.00
_cell.angle_beta   90.00
_cell.angle_gamma   90.00
#
_symmetry.space_group_name_H-M   'P 1'
#
loop_
_entity.id
_entity.type
_entity.pdbx_description
1 polymer ?
#
loop_
_entity_poly.entity_id
_entity_poly.type
_entity_poly.pdbx_seq_one_letter_code
_entity_poly.pdbx_strand_id
1 'polypeptide(L)'
;MALDLSGKVAIVTGSAKGIGASIAKRLAADGASVVINYASSAAVAEELANSINAQGTGKAVAVRADVSTIAGGKHLLEEGVKAFGKLDILVFNAGLMKNDVLANVSEKDFDDHFSINVKVPLFVTQAAVPYLKPGGRVMFFSTSLTKNTAPPPNYLLYISAKGAVEHLVRVLAKDLGAKGITVNAICPGPVDTDLFRNGKTEQQIQFFANLHPQKRLASPDEIAPIVAFLARDEAGWINGQKVYVNGGFNV
;
A
#
# COMPACT_ATOMS: atom_id res chain seq x y z
N MET A 1 3.56 -15.97 -20.96
CA MET A 1 3.73 -14.55 -21.32
C MET A 1 4.54 -13.90 -20.22
N ALA A 2 5.60 -13.20 -20.58
CA ALA A 2 6.39 -12.45 -19.61
C ALA A 2 5.49 -11.39 -18.97
N LEU A 3 5.58 -11.29 -17.65
CA LEU A 3 4.88 -10.29 -16.85
C LEU A 3 5.65 -8.98 -17.04
N ASP A 4 5.18 -8.12 -17.94
CA ASP A 4 5.98 -6.99 -18.39
C ASP A 4 5.43 -5.65 -17.87
N LEU A 5 6.18 -5.07 -16.92
CA LEU A 5 6.03 -3.68 -16.51
C LEU A 5 7.19 -2.80 -17.02
N SER A 6 7.88 -3.26 -18.08
CA SER A 6 9.02 -2.55 -18.64
C SER A 6 8.63 -1.12 -19.03
N GLY A 7 9.47 -0.19 -18.63
CA GLY A 7 9.25 1.23 -18.85
C GLY A 7 8.16 1.86 -17.98
N LYS A 8 7.46 1.14 -17.11
CA LYS A 8 6.56 1.72 -16.10
C LYS A 8 7.36 2.26 -14.91
N VAL A 9 6.85 3.29 -14.27
CA VAL A 9 7.44 3.90 -13.06
C VAL A 9 6.43 3.79 -11.92
N ALA A 10 6.88 3.23 -10.80
CA ALA A 10 6.06 3.01 -9.60
C ALA A 10 6.60 3.78 -8.40
N ILE A 11 5.70 4.40 -7.63
CA ILE A 11 5.97 4.91 -6.29
C ILE A 11 5.23 4.05 -5.29
N VAL A 12 5.94 3.49 -4.29
CA VAL A 12 5.35 2.68 -3.23
C VAL A 12 5.67 3.32 -1.88
N THR A 13 4.64 3.79 -1.17
CA THR A 13 4.85 4.41 0.14
C THR A 13 5.17 3.36 1.21
N GLY A 14 6.09 3.68 2.14
CA GLY A 14 6.49 2.78 3.23
C GLY A 14 7.09 1.45 2.71
N SER A 15 7.94 1.52 1.69
CA SER A 15 8.41 0.33 0.96
C SER A 15 9.82 -0.13 1.32
N ALA A 16 10.42 0.37 2.41
CA ALA A 16 11.70 -0.14 2.89
C ALA A 16 11.60 -1.56 3.47
N LYS A 17 10.44 -1.98 3.98
CA LYS A 17 10.23 -3.29 4.62
C LYS A 17 8.80 -3.81 4.46
N GLY A 18 8.57 -5.05 4.91
CA GLY A 18 7.25 -5.68 4.93
C GLY A 18 6.60 -5.79 3.55
N ILE A 19 5.28 -5.59 3.48
CA ILE A 19 4.50 -5.67 2.23
C ILE A 19 5.05 -4.72 1.17
N GLY A 20 5.38 -3.47 1.55
CA GLY A 20 5.90 -2.48 0.62
C GLY A 20 7.21 -2.91 -0.05
N ALA A 21 8.13 -3.52 0.68
CA ALA A 21 9.38 -4.04 0.13
C ALA A 21 9.15 -5.21 -0.84
N SER A 22 8.25 -6.12 -0.51
CA SER A 22 7.86 -7.23 -1.40
C SER A 22 7.21 -6.71 -2.68
N ILE A 23 6.36 -5.67 -2.57
CA ILE A 23 5.78 -4.99 -3.75
C ILE A 23 6.89 -4.38 -4.60
N ALA A 24 7.82 -3.62 -4.00
CA ALA A 24 8.90 -2.98 -4.74
C ALA A 24 9.77 -4.00 -5.48
N LYS A 25 10.16 -5.09 -4.82
CA LYS A 25 10.90 -6.21 -5.44
C LYS A 25 10.13 -6.81 -6.60
N ARG A 26 8.84 -7.09 -6.41
CA ARG A 26 8.01 -7.73 -7.43
C ARG A 26 7.80 -6.83 -8.64
N LEU A 27 7.47 -5.56 -8.47
CA LEU A 27 7.30 -4.61 -9.58
C LEU A 27 8.61 -4.45 -10.37
N ALA A 28 9.75 -4.38 -9.68
CA ALA A 28 11.05 -4.30 -10.33
C ALA A 28 11.42 -5.60 -11.06
N ALA A 29 11.12 -6.77 -10.49
CA ALA A 29 11.32 -8.05 -11.16
C ALA A 29 10.45 -8.20 -12.42
N ASP A 30 9.27 -7.56 -12.44
CA ASP A 30 8.40 -7.46 -13.61
C ASP A 30 8.83 -6.32 -14.58
N GLY A 31 9.98 -5.61 -14.35
CA GLY A 31 10.59 -4.64 -15.26
C GLY A 31 10.34 -3.15 -14.93
N ALA A 32 9.60 -2.83 -13.87
CA ALA A 32 9.33 -1.44 -13.52
C ALA A 32 10.53 -0.73 -12.88
N SER A 33 10.59 0.60 -13.03
CA SER A 33 11.41 1.46 -12.18
C SER A 33 10.63 1.83 -10.92
N VAL A 34 11.23 1.65 -9.72
CA VAL A 34 10.51 1.76 -8.45
C VAL A 34 11.16 2.79 -7.53
N VAL A 35 10.34 3.68 -6.98
CA VAL A 35 10.71 4.58 -5.89
C VAL A 35 10.38 3.90 -4.56
N ILE A 36 11.41 3.62 -3.78
CA ILE A 36 11.33 3.04 -2.44
C ILE A 36 11.28 4.17 -1.43
N ASN A 37 10.15 4.30 -0.74
CA ASN A 37 9.98 5.32 0.27
C ASN A 37 10.32 4.81 1.68
N TYR A 38 11.01 5.65 2.44
CA TYR A 38 11.28 5.44 3.85
C TYR A 38 11.20 6.76 4.64
N ALA A 39 10.92 6.67 5.94
CA ALA A 39 10.97 7.82 6.86
C ALA A 39 12.28 7.82 7.67
N SER A 40 12.64 6.68 8.27
CA SER A 40 13.78 6.56 9.19
C SER A 40 14.77 5.44 8.84
N SER A 41 14.38 4.45 8.04
CA SER A 41 15.18 3.24 7.77
C SER A 41 16.04 3.40 6.49
N ALA A 42 16.96 4.37 6.46
CA ALA A 42 17.77 4.68 5.27
C ALA A 42 18.57 3.47 4.78
N ALA A 43 19.38 2.85 5.65
CA ALA A 43 20.23 1.73 5.26
C ALA A 43 19.44 0.56 4.65
N VAL A 44 18.27 0.24 5.23
CA VAL A 44 17.40 -0.85 4.72
C VAL A 44 16.82 -0.49 3.34
N ALA A 45 16.42 0.76 3.13
CA ALA A 45 15.87 1.21 1.86
C ALA A 45 16.94 1.24 0.76
N GLU A 46 18.15 1.69 1.09
CA GLU A 46 19.29 1.73 0.16
C GLU A 46 19.77 0.33 -0.19
N GLU A 47 19.86 -0.59 0.78
CA GLU A 47 20.18 -1.99 0.54
C GLU A 47 19.16 -2.65 -0.40
N LEU A 48 17.87 -2.40 -0.18
CA LEU A 48 16.81 -2.88 -1.05
C LEU A 48 16.95 -2.33 -2.48
N ALA A 49 17.19 -1.03 -2.62
CA ALA A 49 17.39 -0.40 -3.93
C ALA A 49 18.61 -0.99 -4.66
N ASN A 50 19.72 -1.16 -3.95
CA ASN A 50 20.95 -1.76 -4.50
C ASN A 50 20.71 -3.23 -4.92
N SER A 51 20.00 -4.00 -4.11
CA SER A 51 19.64 -5.38 -4.43
C SER A 51 18.80 -5.48 -5.71
N ILE A 52 17.80 -4.59 -5.86
CA ILE A 52 16.98 -4.53 -7.08
C ILE A 52 17.83 -4.14 -8.30
N ASN A 53 18.66 -3.12 -8.15
CA ASN A 53 19.51 -2.65 -9.25
C ASN A 53 20.53 -3.71 -9.70
N ALA A 54 21.04 -4.53 -8.75
CA ALA A 54 21.95 -5.61 -9.06
C ALA A 54 21.31 -6.75 -9.86
N GLN A 55 19.96 -6.95 -9.77
CA GLN A 55 19.24 -7.94 -10.56
C GLN A 55 19.07 -7.54 -12.03
N GLY A 56 19.13 -6.24 -12.35
CA GLY A 56 19.18 -5.71 -13.70
C GLY A 56 17.87 -5.76 -14.51
N THR A 57 16.75 -6.26 -13.96
CA THR A 57 15.44 -6.31 -14.64
C THR A 57 14.69 -4.99 -14.54
N GLY A 58 14.69 -4.36 -13.38
CA GLY A 58 14.13 -3.04 -13.12
C GLY A 58 15.16 -2.11 -12.51
N LYS A 59 14.73 -0.90 -12.14
CA LYS A 59 15.55 0.09 -11.45
C LYS A 59 14.90 0.49 -10.13
N ALA A 60 15.70 0.88 -9.15
CA ALA A 60 15.17 1.40 -7.90
C ALA A 60 15.98 2.59 -7.38
N VAL A 61 15.28 3.53 -6.74
CA VAL A 61 15.88 4.63 -5.96
C VAL A 61 15.20 4.69 -4.59
N ALA A 62 15.98 4.96 -3.56
CA ALA A 62 15.46 5.17 -2.21
C ALA A 62 15.21 6.67 -1.98
N VAL A 63 14.02 7.04 -1.52
CA VAL A 63 13.64 8.43 -1.25
C VAL A 63 13.15 8.57 0.18
N ARG A 64 13.81 9.45 0.94
CA ARG A 64 13.37 9.79 2.29
C ARG A 64 12.21 10.76 2.25
N ALA A 65 11.05 10.36 2.77
CA ALA A 65 9.91 11.25 2.93
C ALA A 65 9.00 10.75 4.06
N ASP A 66 8.53 11.67 4.89
CA ASP A 66 7.52 11.38 5.91
C ASP A 66 6.12 11.50 5.31
N VAL A 67 5.59 10.36 4.89
CA VAL A 67 4.25 10.26 4.27
C VAL A 67 3.10 10.26 5.29
N SER A 68 3.34 10.64 6.53
CA SER A 68 2.28 11.01 7.47
C SER A 68 1.79 12.44 7.24
N THR A 69 2.52 13.25 6.45
CA THR A 69 2.22 14.64 6.11
C THR A 69 1.99 14.82 4.61
N ILE A 70 1.12 15.77 4.25
CA ILE A 70 0.88 16.11 2.83
C ILE A 70 2.16 16.62 2.16
N ALA A 71 2.94 17.43 2.86
CA ALA A 71 4.20 17.96 2.34
C ALA A 71 5.21 16.83 2.02
N GLY A 72 5.36 15.87 2.94
CA GLY A 72 6.22 14.71 2.72
C GLY A 72 5.74 13.81 1.59
N GLY A 73 4.42 13.60 1.47
CA GLY A 73 3.85 12.84 0.36
C GLY A 73 4.06 13.51 -1.00
N LYS A 74 3.92 14.85 -1.08
CA LYS A 74 4.22 15.61 -2.30
C LYS A 74 5.71 15.60 -2.63
N HIS A 75 6.57 15.77 -1.63
CA HIS A 75 8.03 15.65 -1.81
C HIS A 75 8.42 14.28 -2.39
N LEU A 76 7.83 13.19 -1.87
CA LEU A 76 8.06 11.85 -2.44
C LEU A 76 7.67 11.77 -3.91
N LEU A 77 6.51 12.33 -4.27
CA LEU A 77 6.03 12.38 -5.65
C LEU A 77 7.01 13.14 -6.57
N GLU A 78 7.43 14.33 -6.14
CA GLU A 78 8.34 15.20 -6.89
C GLU A 78 9.70 14.53 -7.12
N GLU A 79 10.31 13.96 -6.07
CA GLU A 79 11.59 13.25 -6.19
C GLU A 79 11.46 11.98 -7.06
N GLY A 80 10.33 11.25 -6.96
CA GLY A 80 10.09 10.09 -7.82
C GLY A 80 9.96 10.46 -9.31
N VAL A 81 9.19 11.51 -9.61
CA VAL A 81 9.07 12.04 -10.98
C VAL A 81 10.39 12.59 -11.49
N LYS A 82 11.16 13.28 -10.65
CA LYS A 82 12.50 13.78 -11.00
C LYS A 82 13.48 12.64 -11.34
N ALA A 83 13.41 11.53 -10.59
CA ALA A 83 14.30 10.39 -10.79
C ALA A 83 14.04 9.65 -12.12
N PHE A 84 12.77 9.52 -12.54
CA PHE A 84 12.38 8.66 -13.66
C PHE A 84 11.57 9.37 -14.77
N GLY A 85 11.27 10.67 -14.63
CA GLY A 85 10.64 11.50 -15.66
C GLY A 85 9.12 11.33 -15.79
N LYS A 86 8.50 10.40 -15.10
CA LYS A 86 7.06 10.10 -15.18
C LYS A 86 6.53 9.34 -13.96
N LEU A 87 5.22 9.11 -13.93
CA LEU A 87 4.57 8.22 -12.98
C LEU A 87 3.49 7.39 -13.69
N ASP A 88 3.50 6.08 -13.50
CA ASP A 88 2.49 5.15 -14.03
C ASP A 88 1.71 4.46 -12.90
N ILE A 89 2.38 4.14 -11.79
CA ILE A 89 1.82 3.33 -10.71
C ILE A 89 2.06 4.03 -9.37
N LEU A 90 0.99 4.25 -8.59
CA LEU A 90 1.06 4.84 -7.26
C LEU A 90 0.42 3.89 -6.24
N VAL A 91 1.20 3.42 -5.26
CA VAL A 91 0.75 2.46 -4.24
C VAL A 91 0.87 3.09 -2.86
N PHE A 92 -0.27 3.34 -2.22
CA PHE A 92 -0.37 3.81 -0.84
C PHE A 92 -0.38 2.62 0.12
N ASN A 93 0.82 2.09 0.41
CA ASN A 93 1.03 0.98 1.33
C ASN A 93 1.31 1.45 2.77
N ALA A 94 1.96 2.59 2.96
CA ALA A 94 2.20 3.13 4.30
C ALA A 94 0.89 3.31 5.08
N GLY A 95 0.93 2.99 6.36
CA GLY A 95 -0.24 3.12 7.23
C GLY A 95 0.13 3.03 8.71
N LEU A 96 -0.80 3.45 9.54
CA LEU A 96 -0.72 3.37 11.00
C LEU A 96 -1.82 2.45 11.52
N MET A 97 -1.47 1.58 12.46
CA MET A 97 -2.39 0.76 13.22
C MET A 97 -2.00 0.83 14.69
N LYS A 98 -2.64 1.72 15.44
CA LYS A 98 -2.61 1.74 16.90
C LYS A 98 -3.95 1.18 17.39
N ASN A 99 -3.90 0.20 18.26
CA ASN A 99 -5.08 -0.47 18.77
C ASN A 99 -5.50 0.15 20.10
N ASP A 100 -6.71 0.69 20.17
CA ASP A 100 -7.29 1.20 21.40
C ASP A 100 -8.82 1.18 21.35
N VAL A 101 -9.45 1.15 22.53
CA VAL A 101 -10.91 1.21 22.69
C VAL A 101 -11.37 2.67 22.84
N LEU A 102 -12.65 2.93 22.59
CA LEU A 102 -13.22 4.28 22.60
C LEU A 102 -12.83 5.12 23.83
N ALA A 103 -12.78 4.51 25.01
CA ALA A 103 -12.47 5.21 26.26
C ALA A 103 -11.06 5.81 26.32
N ASN A 104 -10.12 5.27 25.54
CA ASN A 104 -8.69 5.67 25.59
C ASN A 104 -8.22 6.42 24.33
N VAL A 105 -9.05 6.49 23.29
CA VAL A 105 -8.71 7.16 22.04
C VAL A 105 -8.57 8.66 22.28
N SER A 106 -7.42 9.23 21.92
CA SER A 106 -7.21 10.68 21.93
C SER A 106 -7.49 11.32 20.57
N GLU A 107 -7.73 12.63 20.56
CA GLU A 107 -7.84 13.42 19.32
C GLU A 107 -6.58 13.26 18.44
N LYS A 108 -5.41 13.27 19.07
CA LYS A 108 -4.14 13.02 18.37
C LYS A 108 -4.09 11.65 17.69
N ASP A 109 -4.58 10.60 18.35
CA ASP A 109 -4.64 9.27 17.74
C ASP A 109 -5.56 9.24 16.53
N PHE A 110 -6.69 9.95 16.59
CA PHE A 110 -7.59 10.12 15.46
C PHE A 110 -6.89 10.85 14.30
N ASP A 111 -6.27 11.99 14.57
CA ASP A 111 -5.57 12.79 13.56
C ASP A 111 -4.44 12.02 12.89
N ASP A 112 -3.62 11.32 13.67
CA ASP A 112 -2.52 10.50 13.16
C ASP A 112 -3.05 9.38 12.23
N HIS A 113 -4.12 8.66 12.65
CA HIS A 113 -4.71 7.60 11.84
C HIS A 113 -5.31 8.12 10.54
N PHE A 114 -6.11 9.17 10.63
CA PHE A 114 -6.77 9.73 9.45
C PHE A 114 -5.80 10.50 8.55
N SER A 115 -4.74 11.10 9.11
CA SER A 115 -3.70 11.75 8.31
C SER A 115 -3.02 10.74 7.39
N ILE A 116 -2.36 9.73 7.94
CA ILE A 116 -1.53 8.80 7.15
C ILE A 116 -2.36 7.84 6.29
N ASN A 117 -3.52 7.38 6.79
CA ASN A 117 -4.32 6.39 6.06
C ASN A 117 -5.29 6.99 5.03
N VAL A 118 -5.75 8.23 5.23
CA VAL A 118 -6.84 8.83 4.43
C VAL A 118 -6.42 10.15 3.79
N LYS A 119 -6.07 11.14 4.62
CA LYS A 119 -5.83 12.52 4.18
C LYS A 119 -4.65 12.62 3.21
N VAL A 120 -3.49 12.12 3.62
CA VAL A 120 -2.28 12.19 2.78
C VAL A 120 -2.46 11.42 1.47
N PRO A 121 -2.94 10.16 1.45
CA PRO A 121 -3.22 9.46 0.19
C PRO A 121 -4.16 10.21 -0.75
N LEU A 122 -5.21 10.86 -0.23
CA LEU A 122 -6.12 11.67 -1.05
C LEU A 122 -5.39 12.85 -1.72
N PHE A 123 -4.67 13.67 -0.94
CA PHE A 123 -4.02 14.87 -1.47
C PHE A 123 -2.78 14.56 -2.32
N VAL A 124 -2.10 13.46 -2.07
CA VAL A 124 -1.01 12.97 -2.94
C VAL A 124 -1.58 12.42 -4.24
N THR A 125 -2.73 11.72 -4.21
CA THR A 125 -3.43 11.32 -5.45
C THR A 125 -3.78 12.56 -6.28
N GLN A 126 -4.36 13.60 -5.66
CA GLN A 126 -4.67 14.86 -6.35
C GLN A 126 -3.42 15.47 -7.01
N ALA A 127 -2.31 15.53 -6.28
CA ALA A 127 -1.04 16.05 -6.80
C ALA A 127 -0.42 15.16 -7.89
N ALA A 128 -0.71 13.86 -7.89
CA ALA A 128 -0.16 12.90 -8.86
C ALA A 128 -0.91 12.93 -10.20
N VAL A 129 -2.17 13.36 -10.25
CA VAL A 129 -3.01 13.36 -11.48
C VAL A 129 -2.32 14.00 -12.69
N PRO A 130 -1.61 15.15 -12.58
CA PRO A 130 -0.91 15.73 -13.75
C PRO A 130 0.20 14.85 -14.33
N TYR A 131 0.76 13.94 -13.56
CA TYR A 131 1.84 13.04 -13.96
C TYR A 131 1.35 11.68 -14.45
N LEU A 132 0.11 11.28 -14.06
CA LEU A 132 -0.52 10.05 -14.49
C LEU A 132 -1.16 10.23 -15.88
N LYS A 133 -0.83 9.34 -16.80
CA LYS A 133 -1.42 9.29 -18.15
C LYS A 133 -2.50 8.19 -18.23
N PRO A 134 -3.30 8.12 -19.32
CA PRO A 134 -4.14 6.97 -19.58
C PRO A 134 -3.35 5.66 -19.45
N GLY A 135 -3.88 4.70 -18.71
CA GLY A 135 -3.18 3.51 -18.28
C GLY A 135 -2.55 3.64 -16.88
N GLY A 136 -2.70 4.77 -16.19
CA GLY A 136 -2.23 4.97 -14.81
C GLY A 136 -2.96 4.06 -13.81
N ARG A 137 -2.26 3.69 -12.73
CA ARG A 137 -2.75 2.77 -11.69
C ARG A 137 -2.56 3.40 -10.31
N VAL A 138 -3.63 3.54 -9.55
CA VAL A 138 -3.58 4.01 -8.16
C VAL A 138 -4.15 2.91 -7.26
N MET A 139 -3.38 2.50 -6.27
CA MET A 139 -3.76 1.42 -5.36
C MET A 139 -3.66 1.89 -3.92
N PHE A 140 -4.72 1.71 -3.17
CA PHE A 140 -4.78 1.99 -1.74
C PHE A 140 -4.75 0.68 -0.97
N PHE A 141 -4.10 0.67 0.19
CA PHE A 141 -4.18 -0.44 1.11
C PHE A 141 -5.29 -0.21 2.13
N SER A 142 -6.30 -1.08 2.10
CA SER A 142 -7.32 -1.26 3.13
C SER A 142 -6.98 -2.48 4.00
N THR A 143 -7.97 -3.18 4.48
CA THR A 143 -7.85 -4.40 5.28
C THR A 143 -9.08 -5.27 5.10
N SER A 144 -8.96 -6.58 5.24
CA SER A 144 -10.11 -7.46 5.25
C SER A 144 -10.98 -7.30 6.51
N LEU A 145 -10.48 -6.62 7.55
CA LEU A 145 -11.24 -6.33 8.77
C LEU A 145 -12.47 -5.44 8.52
N THR A 146 -12.49 -4.63 7.48
CA THR A 146 -13.66 -3.81 7.11
C THR A 146 -14.89 -4.64 6.71
N LYS A 147 -14.68 -5.90 6.32
CA LYS A 147 -15.74 -6.87 5.99
C LYS A 147 -16.15 -7.70 7.22
N ASN A 148 -15.40 -7.66 8.32
CA ASN A 148 -15.67 -8.46 9.49
C ASN A 148 -17.00 -8.03 10.15
N THR A 149 -17.93 -8.95 10.32
CA THR A 149 -19.22 -8.70 10.96
C THR A 149 -19.15 -8.57 12.49
N ALA A 150 -18.03 -9.01 13.09
CA ALA A 150 -17.72 -8.88 14.51
C ALA A 150 -16.31 -8.25 14.69
N PRO A 151 -16.12 -6.98 14.31
CA PRO A 151 -14.82 -6.34 14.41
C PRO A 151 -14.38 -6.18 15.87
N PRO A 152 -13.11 -6.46 16.21
CA PRO A 152 -12.63 -6.24 17.57
C PRO A 152 -12.69 -4.75 17.94
N PRO A 153 -13.25 -4.37 19.12
CA PRO A 153 -13.46 -2.97 19.48
C PRO A 153 -12.19 -2.12 19.52
N ASN A 154 -11.05 -2.73 19.81
CA ASN A 154 -9.76 -2.04 19.88
C ASN A 154 -9.15 -1.67 18.51
N TYR A 155 -9.78 -2.06 17.40
CA TYR A 155 -9.40 -1.61 16.05
C TYR A 155 -10.20 -0.38 15.57
N LEU A 156 -10.86 0.33 16.48
CA LEU A 156 -11.81 1.41 16.19
C LEU A 156 -11.31 2.39 15.13
N LEU A 157 -10.18 3.07 15.36
CA LEU A 157 -9.67 4.08 14.43
C LEU A 157 -9.14 3.46 13.13
N TYR A 158 -8.47 2.31 13.24
CA TYR A 158 -7.90 1.65 12.07
C TYR A 158 -8.96 1.21 11.08
N ILE A 159 -10.00 0.49 11.54
CA ILE A 159 -11.09 0.02 10.66
C ILE A 159 -11.88 1.21 10.11
N SER A 160 -12.13 2.25 10.92
CA SER A 160 -12.82 3.45 10.48
C SER A 160 -12.07 4.18 9.37
N ALA A 161 -10.75 4.37 9.53
CA ALA A 161 -9.92 4.99 8.51
C ALA A 161 -9.85 4.13 7.23
N LYS A 162 -9.74 2.80 7.36
CA LYS A 162 -9.71 1.89 6.20
C LYS A 162 -11.07 1.80 5.50
N GLY A 163 -12.18 1.90 6.22
CA GLY A 163 -13.52 2.06 5.65
C GLY A 163 -13.65 3.35 4.82
N ALA A 164 -13.11 4.47 5.32
CA ALA A 164 -13.05 5.72 4.58
C ALA A 164 -12.24 5.58 3.27
N VAL A 165 -11.10 4.89 3.31
CA VAL A 165 -10.28 4.57 2.11
C VAL A 165 -11.11 3.81 1.06
N GLU A 166 -11.89 2.81 1.47
CA GLU A 166 -12.70 2.01 0.52
C GLU A 166 -13.77 2.86 -0.19
N HIS A 167 -14.37 3.83 0.50
CA HIS A 167 -15.29 4.76 -0.11
C HIS A 167 -14.58 5.77 -1.01
N LEU A 168 -13.41 6.30 -0.61
CA LEU A 168 -12.57 7.15 -1.46
C LEU A 168 -12.24 6.45 -2.79
N VAL A 169 -11.81 5.20 -2.75
CA VAL A 169 -11.47 4.40 -3.95
C VAL A 169 -12.65 4.35 -4.92
N ARG A 170 -13.87 4.12 -4.44
CA ARG A 170 -15.07 4.06 -5.30
C ARG A 170 -15.36 5.38 -6.02
N VAL A 171 -15.20 6.51 -5.30
CA VAL A 171 -15.44 7.84 -5.86
C VAL A 171 -14.32 8.24 -6.82
N LEU A 172 -13.06 8.06 -6.42
CA LEU A 172 -11.89 8.36 -7.25
C LEU A 172 -11.85 7.51 -8.53
N ALA A 173 -12.32 6.26 -8.47
CA ALA A 173 -12.42 5.40 -9.64
C ALA A 173 -13.39 5.95 -10.71
N LYS A 174 -14.44 6.64 -10.30
CA LYS A 174 -15.38 7.33 -11.22
C LYS A 174 -14.75 8.60 -11.81
N ASP A 175 -14.13 9.42 -10.98
CA ASP A 175 -13.51 10.68 -11.40
C ASP A 175 -12.29 10.43 -12.32
N LEU A 176 -11.35 9.59 -11.88
CA LEU A 176 -10.11 9.32 -12.62
C LEU A 176 -10.30 8.32 -13.76
N GLY A 177 -11.36 7.51 -13.72
CA GLY A 177 -11.72 6.59 -14.79
C GLY A 177 -11.94 7.29 -16.14
N ALA A 178 -12.52 8.50 -16.13
CA ALA A 178 -12.66 9.34 -17.31
C ALA A 178 -11.31 9.74 -17.95
N LYS A 179 -10.23 9.66 -17.19
CA LYS A 179 -8.83 9.93 -17.62
C LYS A 179 -8.08 8.63 -17.97
N GLY A 180 -8.75 7.48 -17.98
CA GLY A 180 -8.13 6.18 -18.24
C GLY A 180 -7.25 5.68 -17.07
N ILE A 181 -7.46 6.17 -15.85
CA ILE A 181 -6.72 5.78 -14.65
C ILE A 181 -7.61 4.87 -13.79
N THR A 182 -7.10 3.72 -13.36
CA THR A 182 -7.83 2.85 -12.44
C THR A 182 -7.42 3.12 -11.00
N VAL A 183 -8.40 3.00 -10.09
CA VAL A 183 -8.21 3.18 -8.65
C VAL A 183 -8.82 1.98 -7.93
N ASN A 184 -8.00 1.20 -7.20
CA ASN A 184 -8.46 0.00 -6.49
C ASN A 184 -7.94 -0.04 -5.04
N ALA A 185 -8.62 -0.79 -4.18
CA ALA A 185 -8.20 -1.09 -2.81
C ALA A 185 -7.70 -2.54 -2.71
N ILE A 186 -6.53 -2.73 -2.13
CA ILE A 186 -6.03 -4.04 -1.72
C ILE A 186 -6.42 -4.24 -0.26
N CYS A 187 -7.06 -5.36 0.05
CA CYS A 187 -7.59 -5.67 1.38
C CYS A 187 -6.95 -6.96 1.93
N PRO A 188 -5.73 -6.89 2.49
CA PRO A 188 -5.07 -8.06 3.05
C PRO A 188 -5.79 -8.59 4.30
N GLY A 189 -5.63 -9.89 4.55
CA GLY A 189 -5.81 -10.50 5.87
C GLY A 189 -4.61 -10.22 6.78
N PRO A 190 -4.45 -10.99 7.89
CA PRO A 190 -3.28 -10.91 8.73
C PRO A 190 -2.01 -11.34 7.97
N VAL A 191 -1.05 -10.40 7.85
CA VAL A 191 0.23 -10.60 7.18
C VAL A 191 1.36 -10.46 8.20
N ASP A 192 2.34 -11.33 8.17
CA ASP A 192 3.49 -11.34 9.07
C ASP A 192 4.42 -10.15 8.77
N THR A 193 4.24 -9.08 9.49
CA THR A 193 4.96 -7.81 9.36
C THR A 193 5.18 -7.17 10.72
N ASP A 194 6.15 -6.26 10.81
CA ASP A 194 6.36 -5.46 12.02
C ASP A 194 5.09 -4.73 12.46
N LEU A 195 4.34 -4.16 11.49
CA LEU A 195 3.08 -3.47 11.76
C LEU A 195 2.05 -4.38 12.43
N PHE A 196 1.94 -5.63 11.97
CA PHE A 196 1.01 -6.61 12.55
C PHE A 196 1.49 -7.09 13.91
N ARG A 197 2.80 -7.36 14.08
CA ARG A 197 3.38 -7.89 15.33
C ARG A 197 3.44 -6.84 16.44
N ASN A 198 3.53 -5.56 16.08
CA ASN A 198 3.68 -4.48 17.06
C ASN A 198 2.53 -4.49 18.09
N GLY A 199 2.91 -4.51 19.39
CA GLY A 199 1.98 -4.53 20.51
C GLY A 199 1.22 -5.85 20.73
N LYS A 200 1.62 -6.96 20.07
CA LYS A 200 1.03 -8.30 20.23
C LYS A 200 2.01 -9.28 20.83
N THR A 201 1.49 -10.14 21.71
CA THR A 201 2.22 -11.30 22.24
C THR A 201 2.21 -12.43 21.19
N GLU A 202 3.15 -13.40 21.31
CA GLU A 202 3.16 -14.59 20.45
C GLU A 202 1.85 -15.40 20.55
N GLN A 203 1.21 -15.43 21.71
CA GLN A 203 -0.09 -16.08 21.87
C GLN A 203 -1.19 -15.39 21.06
N GLN A 204 -1.20 -14.05 21.02
CA GLN A 204 -2.13 -13.30 20.18
C GLN A 204 -1.85 -13.51 18.70
N ILE A 205 -0.59 -13.54 18.30
CA ILE A 205 -0.18 -13.81 16.92
C ILE A 205 -0.65 -15.21 16.51
N GLN A 206 -0.40 -16.23 17.35
CA GLN A 206 -0.83 -17.60 17.10
C GLN A 206 -2.36 -17.72 17.08
N PHE A 207 -3.09 -16.94 17.90
CA PHE A 207 -4.54 -16.87 17.85
C PHE A 207 -5.03 -16.41 16.46
N PHE A 208 -4.47 -15.31 15.90
CA PHE A 208 -4.82 -14.86 14.56
C PHE A 208 -4.43 -15.88 13.48
N ALA A 209 -3.26 -16.51 13.59
CA ALA A 209 -2.85 -17.57 12.70
C ALA A 209 -3.85 -18.74 12.69
N ASN A 210 -4.35 -19.14 13.87
CA ASN A 210 -5.31 -20.23 14.01
C ASN A 210 -6.71 -19.91 13.46
N LEU A 211 -7.09 -18.64 13.36
CA LEU A 211 -8.33 -18.23 12.70
C LEU A 211 -8.28 -18.42 11.18
N HIS A 212 -7.07 -18.39 10.60
CA HIS A 212 -6.90 -18.59 9.17
C HIS A 212 -7.10 -20.08 8.80
N PRO A 213 -7.75 -20.41 7.66
CA PRO A 213 -7.93 -21.81 7.22
C PRO A 213 -6.61 -22.59 7.13
N GLN A 214 -5.52 -21.95 6.71
CA GLN A 214 -4.18 -22.57 6.60
C GLN A 214 -3.39 -22.54 7.92
N LYS A 215 -3.96 -22.06 9.04
CA LYS A 215 -3.34 -21.99 10.38
C LYS A 215 -2.00 -21.23 10.41
N ARG A 216 -1.87 -20.18 9.59
CA ARG A 216 -0.69 -19.32 9.53
C ARG A 216 -1.05 -17.89 9.15
N LEU A 217 -0.12 -16.97 9.37
CA LEU A 217 -0.16 -15.65 8.76
C LEU A 217 0.25 -15.73 7.28
N ALA A 218 -0.21 -14.81 6.46
CA ALA A 218 0.33 -14.64 5.12
C ALA A 218 1.74 -14.05 5.18
N SER A 219 2.59 -14.36 4.20
CA SER A 219 3.83 -13.64 4.01
C SER A 219 3.59 -12.37 3.17
N PRO A 220 4.44 -11.33 3.29
CA PRO A 220 4.39 -10.16 2.39
C PRO A 220 4.44 -10.52 0.91
N ASP A 221 5.16 -11.59 0.55
CA ASP A 221 5.32 -12.04 -0.83
C ASP A 221 4.04 -12.66 -1.43
N GLU A 222 3.05 -13.00 -0.60
CA GLU A 222 1.73 -13.45 -1.05
C GLU A 222 0.80 -12.29 -1.41
N ILE A 223 1.14 -11.06 -1.02
CA ILE A 223 0.38 -9.84 -1.34
C ILE A 223 0.91 -9.17 -2.62
N ALA A 224 2.22 -9.13 -2.79
CA ALA A 224 2.88 -8.43 -3.89
C ALA A 224 2.42 -8.87 -5.31
N PRO A 225 2.13 -10.15 -5.60
CA PRO A 225 1.66 -10.60 -6.92
C PRO A 225 0.34 -9.94 -7.36
N ILE A 226 -0.59 -9.68 -6.44
CA ILE A 226 -1.86 -9.03 -6.75
C ILE A 226 -1.66 -7.57 -7.10
N VAL A 227 -0.76 -6.87 -6.40
CA VAL A 227 -0.39 -5.48 -6.73
C VAL A 227 0.25 -5.42 -8.12
N ALA A 228 1.17 -6.33 -8.42
CA ALA A 228 1.81 -6.42 -9.73
C ALA A 228 0.79 -6.75 -10.84
N PHE A 229 -0.15 -7.67 -10.61
CA PHE A 229 -1.23 -7.95 -11.56
C PHE A 229 -2.07 -6.70 -11.84
N LEU A 230 -2.52 -5.99 -10.80
CA LEU A 230 -3.32 -4.77 -10.97
C LEU A 230 -2.55 -3.61 -11.62
N ALA A 231 -1.22 -3.65 -11.59
CA ALA A 231 -0.36 -2.69 -12.26
C ALA A 231 -0.29 -2.88 -13.78
N ARG A 232 -0.64 -4.07 -14.31
CA ARG A 232 -0.54 -4.41 -15.73
C ARG A 232 -1.69 -3.85 -16.55
N ASP A 233 -1.48 -3.79 -17.86
CA ASP A 233 -2.50 -3.32 -18.80
C ASP A 233 -3.69 -4.29 -18.87
N GLU A 234 -3.48 -5.59 -18.68
CA GLU A 234 -4.55 -6.61 -18.65
C GLU A 234 -5.57 -6.42 -17.52
N ALA A 235 -5.18 -5.75 -16.43
CA ALA A 235 -6.07 -5.39 -15.32
C ALA A 235 -6.87 -4.08 -15.57
N GLY A 236 -6.80 -3.51 -16.76
CA GLY A 236 -7.38 -2.20 -17.08
C GLY A 236 -8.89 -2.08 -16.86
N TRP A 237 -9.62 -3.20 -16.81
CA TRP A 237 -11.07 -3.21 -16.54
C TRP A 237 -11.42 -3.38 -15.05
N ILE A 238 -10.42 -3.59 -14.19
CA ILE A 238 -10.60 -3.65 -12.73
C ILE A 238 -10.47 -2.24 -12.19
N ASN A 239 -11.59 -1.61 -11.83
CA ASN A 239 -11.63 -0.24 -11.35
C ASN A 239 -12.69 -0.08 -10.24
N GLY A 240 -12.36 0.63 -9.16
CA GLY A 240 -13.24 0.88 -8.02
C GLY A 240 -13.45 -0.34 -7.12
N GLN A 241 -12.61 -1.36 -7.22
CA GLN A 241 -12.80 -2.64 -6.56
C GLN A 241 -12.04 -2.75 -5.24
N LYS A 242 -12.61 -3.55 -4.32
CA LYS A 242 -11.94 -4.05 -3.12
C LYS A 242 -11.45 -5.46 -3.39
N VAL A 243 -10.14 -5.62 -3.54
CA VAL A 243 -9.51 -6.90 -3.83
C VAL A 243 -9.03 -7.53 -2.53
N TYR A 244 -9.75 -8.53 -2.05
CA TYR A 244 -9.41 -9.25 -0.84
C TYR A 244 -8.29 -10.26 -1.11
N VAL A 245 -7.19 -10.11 -0.34
CA VAL A 245 -6.00 -10.99 -0.41
C VAL A 245 -5.78 -11.53 1.00
N ASN A 246 -6.68 -12.42 1.44
CA ASN A 246 -6.80 -12.81 2.84
C ASN A 246 -6.80 -14.34 3.04
N GLY A 247 -6.58 -15.14 1.99
CA GLY A 247 -6.53 -16.60 2.08
C GLY A 247 -7.78 -17.25 2.69
N GLY A 248 -8.95 -16.60 2.59
CA GLY A 248 -10.19 -17.07 3.21
C GLY A 248 -10.31 -16.77 4.71
N PHE A 249 -9.52 -15.84 5.25
CA PHE A 249 -9.55 -15.44 6.67
C PHE A 249 -10.95 -14.95 7.10
N ASN A 250 -11.59 -14.13 6.26
CA ASN A 250 -12.98 -13.74 6.39
C ASN A 250 -13.62 -13.62 5.00
N VAL A 251 -14.70 -14.32 4.80
CA VAL A 251 -15.43 -14.44 3.52
C VAL A 251 -16.88 -14.04 3.66
#